data_1bcfb7c2af41fe1cd35c7e6d29248edd
#
_entry.id   1bcfb7c2af41fe1cd35c7e6d29248edd
#
_cell.length_a   1.000
_cell.length_b   1.000
_cell.length_c   1.000
_cell.angle_alpha   90.00
_cell.angle_beta   90.00
_cell.angle_gamma   90.00
#
_symmetry.space_group_name_H-M   'P 1'
#
loop_
_entity.id
_entity.type
_entity.pdbx_description
1 polymer ?
#
loop_
_entity_poly.entity_id
_entity_poly.type
_entity_poly.pdbx_seq_one_letter_code
_entity_poly.pdbx_strand_id
1 'polypeptide(L)'
;MNDGWKYAVAGALAGAALSIAIIFASAAAGILPVQLSTPSRDAAVKGYLTAHPEILIEMTDKLQEQQAAEETRARENAVAKTGMAAFFDPKVAFVTGPKDAKTTLVEFFDYNCPYCRASIPAVKKFYEAHKNDARFAFIEFPIKGENSTEAAKAAIAARRQPEKYLAFHFALMNEHELVTPELVFAVAKKNGLDVAKLKTDMNDPAINAEIEAAHELARKAGVDGTPTFIINGKVRPGAIEPGMLEKLAKG
;
A
#
# COMPACT_ATOMS: atom_id res chain seq x y z
N MET A 1 -63.48 -35.35 55.21
CA MET A 1 -62.11 -34.86 55.02
C MET A 1 -62.15 -33.66 54.10
N ASN A 2 -61.74 -32.53 54.60
CA ASN A 2 -62.07 -31.20 54.09
C ASN A 2 -61.33 -30.81 52.80
N ASP A 3 -62.03 -30.58 51.71
CA ASP A 3 -61.48 -30.08 50.43
C ASP A 3 -61.03 -28.58 50.49
N GLY A 4 -61.26 -27.93 51.64
CA GLY A 4 -60.89 -26.51 51.83
C GLY A 4 -59.37 -26.18 51.63
N TRP A 5 -58.51 -27.15 51.86
CA TRP A 5 -57.05 -26.98 51.63
C TRP A 5 -56.69 -26.85 50.13
N LYS A 6 -57.35 -27.57 49.27
CA LYS A 6 -57.09 -27.51 47.81
C LYS A 6 -57.40 -26.10 47.27
N TYR A 7 -58.43 -25.47 47.75
CA TYR A 7 -58.81 -24.10 47.36
C TYR A 7 -57.88 -23.05 47.97
N ALA A 8 -57.36 -23.26 49.17
CA ALA A 8 -56.42 -22.36 49.81
C ALA A 8 -54.99 -22.36 49.07
N VAL A 9 -54.52 -23.55 48.68
CA VAL A 9 -53.26 -23.69 47.91
C VAL A 9 -53.44 -23.14 46.50
N ALA A 10 -54.56 -23.41 45.84
CA ALA A 10 -54.84 -22.89 44.51
C ALA A 10 -54.95 -21.34 44.52
N GLY A 11 -55.61 -20.77 45.56
CA GLY A 11 -55.64 -19.30 45.71
C GLY A 11 -54.32 -18.67 46.00
N ALA A 12 -53.43 -19.30 46.80
CA ALA A 12 -52.11 -18.82 47.10
C ALA A 12 -51.19 -18.85 45.87
N LEU A 13 -51.26 -19.90 45.05
CA LEU A 13 -50.47 -20.00 43.79
C LEU A 13 -50.96 -19.01 42.72
N ALA A 14 -52.27 -18.81 42.60
CA ALA A 14 -52.86 -17.84 41.69
C ALA A 14 -52.49 -16.39 42.10
N GLY A 15 -52.55 -16.12 43.42
CA GLY A 15 -52.12 -14.82 43.96
C GLY A 15 -50.61 -14.50 43.71
N ALA A 16 -49.76 -15.50 43.91
CA ALA A 16 -48.31 -15.35 43.63
C ALA A 16 -48.02 -15.14 42.15
N ALA A 17 -48.72 -15.88 41.28
CA ALA A 17 -48.54 -15.69 39.82
C ALA A 17 -49.06 -14.33 39.36
N LEU A 18 -50.15 -13.82 39.89
CA LEU A 18 -50.69 -12.51 39.59
C LEU A 18 -49.77 -11.39 40.08
N SER A 19 -49.20 -11.55 41.29
CA SER A 19 -48.24 -10.60 41.86
C SER A 19 -46.96 -10.52 41.02
N ILE A 20 -46.42 -11.64 40.55
CA ILE A 20 -45.26 -11.70 39.68
C ILE A 20 -45.57 -11.05 38.32
N ALA A 21 -46.74 -11.31 37.74
CA ALA A 21 -47.16 -10.70 36.48
C ALA A 21 -47.33 -9.18 36.59
N ILE A 22 -47.85 -8.67 37.72
CA ILE A 22 -47.99 -7.24 38.00
C ILE A 22 -46.62 -6.59 38.17
N ILE A 23 -45.66 -7.24 38.82
CA ILE A 23 -44.28 -6.75 38.98
C ILE A 23 -43.60 -6.66 37.61
N PHE A 24 -43.71 -7.66 36.76
CA PHE A 24 -43.17 -7.65 35.40
C PHE A 24 -43.85 -6.60 34.51
N ALA A 25 -45.17 -6.47 34.59
CA ALA A 25 -45.90 -5.46 33.83
C ALA A 25 -45.58 -4.04 34.29
N SER A 26 -45.40 -3.81 35.57
CA SER A 26 -45.01 -2.51 36.15
C SER A 26 -43.57 -2.16 35.84
N ALA A 27 -42.66 -3.12 35.79
CA ALA A 27 -41.27 -2.92 35.37
C ALA A 27 -41.17 -2.62 33.86
N ALA A 28 -41.99 -3.29 33.04
CA ALA A 28 -42.07 -3.03 31.61
C ALA A 28 -42.70 -1.66 31.28
N ALA A 29 -43.62 -1.18 32.13
CA ALA A 29 -44.25 0.14 32.03
C ALA A 29 -43.44 1.29 32.66
N GLY A 30 -42.28 1.01 33.27
CA GLY A 30 -41.44 2.02 33.90
C GLY A 30 -42.03 2.62 35.19
N ILE A 31 -43.06 1.97 35.79
CA ILE A 31 -43.78 2.48 36.98
C ILE A 31 -43.04 2.11 38.29
N LEU A 32 -42.26 1.05 38.27
CA LEU A 32 -41.40 0.68 39.39
C LEU A 32 -39.94 0.87 39.01
N PRO A 33 -39.12 1.50 39.85
CA PRO A 33 -37.67 1.56 39.70
C PRO A 33 -37.04 0.21 40.09
N VAL A 34 -37.47 -0.87 39.48
CA VAL A 34 -36.70 -2.12 39.49
C VAL A 34 -35.58 -1.89 38.49
N GLN A 35 -34.52 -1.23 38.92
CA GLN A 35 -33.24 -1.42 38.33
C GLN A 35 -32.86 -2.88 38.59
N LEU A 36 -33.33 -3.77 37.73
CA LEU A 36 -32.58 -4.97 37.42
C LEU A 36 -31.27 -4.44 36.88
N SER A 37 -30.26 -4.32 37.74
CA SER A 37 -28.89 -4.06 37.34
C SER A 37 -28.42 -5.28 36.58
N THR A 38 -28.88 -5.41 35.33
CA THR A 38 -28.07 -6.08 34.33
C THR A 38 -26.75 -5.33 34.38
N PRO A 39 -25.63 -6.02 34.62
CA PRO A 39 -24.33 -5.37 34.45
C PRO A 39 -24.42 -4.67 33.09
N SER A 40 -24.17 -3.33 33.08
CA SER A 40 -24.39 -2.58 31.85
C SER A 40 -23.69 -3.36 30.74
N ARG A 41 -24.26 -3.43 29.55
CA ARG A 41 -23.62 -4.13 28.43
C ARG A 41 -22.14 -3.79 28.38
N ASP A 42 -21.80 -2.57 28.70
CA ASP A 42 -20.44 -2.05 28.80
C ASP A 42 -19.60 -2.76 29.87
N ALA A 43 -20.15 -3.05 31.05
CA ALA A 43 -19.45 -3.79 32.10
C ALA A 43 -19.21 -5.24 31.71
N ALA A 44 -20.18 -5.87 31.02
CA ALA A 44 -20.03 -7.23 30.51
C ALA A 44 -18.97 -7.28 29.37
N VAL A 45 -19.02 -6.35 28.43
CA VAL A 45 -18.02 -6.21 27.35
C VAL A 45 -16.62 -5.96 27.93
N LYS A 46 -16.51 -5.01 28.86
CA LYS A 46 -15.25 -4.72 29.54
C LYS A 46 -14.70 -5.95 30.29
N GLY A 47 -15.54 -6.64 31.02
CA GLY A 47 -15.17 -7.87 31.74
C GLY A 47 -14.65 -8.96 30.80
N TYR A 48 -15.35 -9.17 29.69
CA TYR A 48 -14.97 -10.14 28.66
C TYR A 48 -13.62 -9.78 28.03
N LEU A 49 -13.45 -8.53 27.57
CA LEU A 49 -12.19 -8.05 26.97
C LEU A 49 -11.02 -8.09 27.96
N THR A 50 -11.29 -7.84 29.26
CA THR A 50 -10.26 -7.91 30.30
C THR A 50 -9.84 -9.37 30.58
N ALA A 51 -10.78 -10.31 30.48
CA ALA A 51 -10.51 -11.73 30.61
C ALA A 51 -9.85 -12.36 29.36
N HIS A 52 -10.00 -11.71 28.19
CA HIS A 52 -9.51 -12.15 26.88
C HIS A 52 -8.70 -11.06 26.20
N PRO A 53 -7.52 -10.67 26.74
CA PRO A 53 -6.70 -9.58 26.18
C PRO A 53 -6.18 -9.85 24.76
N GLU A 54 -6.10 -11.12 24.35
CA GLU A 54 -5.73 -11.55 23.00
C GLU A 54 -6.67 -10.99 21.90
N ILE A 55 -7.93 -10.71 22.25
CA ILE A 55 -8.91 -10.11 21.32
C ILE A 55 -8.46 -8.74 20.84
N LEU A 56 -7.75 -7.98 21.67
CA LEU A 56 -7.24 -6.67 21.28
C LEU A 56 -6.25 -6.78 20.12
N ILE A 57 -5.40 -7.81 20.13
CA ILE A 57 -4.43 -8.08 19.05
C ILE A 57 -5.21 -8.41 17.77
N GLU A 58 -6.16 -9.37 17.85
CA GLU A 58 -6.98 -9.75 16.69
C GLU A 58 -7.76 -8.55 16.11
N MET A 59 -8.36 -7.74 16.97
CA MET A 59 -9.08 -6.53 16.53
C MET A 59 -8.14 -5.49 15.88
N THR A 60 -6.93 -5.34 16.42
CA THR A 60 -5.93 -4.43 15.86
C THR A 60 -5.47 -4.90 14.49
N ASP A 61 -5.16 -6.18 14.35
CA ASP A 61 -4.76 -6.79 13.07
C ASP A 61 -5.86 -6.61 12.02
N LYS A 62 -7.10 -6.89 12.39
CA LYS A 62 -8.25 -6.72 11.50
C LYS A 62 -8.48 -5.26 11.08
N LEU A 63 -8.29 -4.33 12.01
CA LEU A 63 -8.38 -2.90 11.71
C LEU A 63 -7.27 -2.47 10.74
N GLN A 64 -6.04 -2.95 10.96
CA GLN A 64 -4.91 -2.67 10.06
C GLN A 64 -5.14 -3.24 8.67
N GLU A 65 -5.67 -4.47 8.57
CA GLU A 65 -6.04 -5.08 7.28
C GLU A 65 -7.10 -4.24 6.54
N GLN A 66 -8.13 -3.78 7.25
CA GLN A 66 -9.17 -2.94 6.66
C GLN A 66 -8.60 -1.61 6.18
N GLN A 67 -7.79 -0.94 7.00
CA GLN A 67 -7.14 0.32 6.62
C GLN A 67 -6.22 0.15 5.40
N ALA A 68 -5.39 -0.89 5.38
CA ALA A 68 -4.52 -1.19 4.25
C ALA A 68 -5.31 -1.48 2.96
N ALA A 69 -6.44 -2.18 3.07
CA ALA A 69 -7.32 -2.43 1.94
C ALA A 69 -7.99 -1.15 1.41
N GLU A 70 -8.45 -0.27 2.30
CA GLU A 70 -9.03 1.03 1.94
C GLU A 70 -8.00 1.94 1.27
N GLU A 71 -6.79 2.04 1.82
CA GLU A 71 -5.69 2.79 1.22
C GLU A 71 -5.32 2.27 -0.16
N THR A 72 -5.23 0.95 -0.31
CA THR A 72 -4.94 0.32 -1.60
C THR A 72 -6.01 0.66 -2.64
N ARG A 73 -7.29 0.55 -2.28
CA ARG A 73 -8.41 0.94 -3.15
C ARG A 73 -8.39 2.43 -3.50
N ALA A 74 -8.03 3.29 -2.55
CA ALA A 74 -7.91 4.73 -2.79
C ALA A 74 -6.80 5.03 -3.82
N ARG A 75 -5.64 4.37 -3.68
CA ARG A 75 -4.53 4.48 -4.64
C ARG A 75 -4.91 3.93 -6.02
N GLU A 76 -5.54 2.78 -6.11
CA GLU A 76 -6.01 2.20 -7.38
C GLU A 76 -7.02 3.11 -8.08
N ASN A 77 -7.94 3.72 -7.33
CA ASN A 77 -8.87 4.72 -7.85
C ASN A 77 -8.15 5.98 -8.34
N ALA A 78 -7.11 6.43 -7.64
CA ALA A 78 -6.30 7.57 -8.06
C ALA A 78 -5.53 7.26 -9.36
N VAL A 79 -4.94 6.06 -9.47
CA VAL A 79 -4.29 5.56 -10.70
C VAL A 79 -5.28 5.50 -11.86
N ALA A 80 -6.48 4.94 -11.63
CA ALA A 80 -7.53 4.86 -12.66
C ALA A 80 -7.98 6.25 -13.14
N LYS A 81 -8.13 7.23 -12.23
CA LYS A 81 -8.45 8.63 -12.57
C LYS A 81 -7.33 9.32 -13.34
N THR A 82 -6.07 9.04 -12.99
CA THR A 82 -4.89 9.57 -13.67
C THR A 82 -4.77 9.01 -15.08
N GLY A 83 -5.20 7.76 -15.27
CA GLY A 83 -5.13 7.03 -16.54
C GLY A 83 -3.74 6.44 -16.80
N MET A 84 -3.70 5.16 -17.17
CA MET A 84 -2.44 4.42 -17.37
C MET A 84 -1.50 5.07 -18.39
N ALA A 85 -2.03 5.77 -19.40
CA ALA A 85 -1.21 6.45 -20.41
C ALA A 85 -0.24 7.48 -19.84
N ALA A 86 -0.61 8.15 -18.74
CA ALA A 86 0.22 9.17 -18.10
C ALA A 86 1.54 8.60 -17.53
N PHE A 87 1.53 7.35 -17.10
CA PHE A 87 2.73 6.69 -16.56
C PHE A 87 3.70 6.22 -17.64
N PHE A 88 3.27 6.23 -18.90
CA PHE A 88 4.08 5.86 -20.07
C PHE A 88 4.43 7.07 -20.94
N ASP A 89 4.34 8.28 -20.39
CA ASP A 89 4.84 9.49 -21.07
C ASP A 89 6.37 9.52 -20.96
N PRO A 90 7.10 9.58 -22.11
CA PRO A 90 8.57 9.70 -22.09
C PRO A 90 9.11 10.94 -21.37
N LYS A 91 8.26 11.92 -21.08
CA LYS A 91 8.61 13.12 -20.29
C LYS A 91 8.66 12.86 -18.79
N VAL A 92 8.21 11.70 -18.31
CA VAL A 92 8.20 11.35 -16.88
C VAL A 92 8.81 9.98 -16.61
N ALA A 93 8.99 9.15 -17.63
CA ALA A 93 9.42 7.76 -17.46
C ALA A 93 10.40 7.32 -18.55
N PHE A 94 11.29 6.41 -18.20
CA PHE A 94 11.91 5.54 -19.21
C PHE A 94 10.94 4.43 -19.57
N VAL A 95 10.51 4.42 -20.82
CA VAL A 95 9.51 3.46 -21.33
C VAL A 95 10.17 2.45 -22.26
N THR A 96 9.88 1.16 -22.07
CA THR A 96 10.36 0.07 -22.91
C THR A 96 9.31 -1.04 -23.04
N GLY A 97 9.48 -1.91 -24.02
CA GLY A 97 8.53 -2.98 -24.35
C GLY A 97 7.45 -2.56 -25.35
N PRO A 98 6.63 -3.52 -25.83
CA PRO A 98 5.60 -3.27 -26.84
C PRO A 98 4.54 -2.27 -26.34
N LYS A 99 4.13 -1.34 -27.22
CA LYS A 99 3.16 -0.29 -26.88
C LYS A 99 1.76 -0.85 -26.54
N ASP A 100 1.41 -1.95 -27.18
CA ASP A 100 0.13 -2.65 -27.08
C ASP A 100 0.17 -3.87 -26.16
N ALA A 101 1.22 -3.99 -25.35
CA ALA A 101 1.36 -5.08 -24.38
C ALA A 101 0.17 -5.11 -23.42
N LYS A 102 -0.34 -6.33 -23.18
CA LYS A 102 -1.43 -6.56 -22.21
C LYS A 102 -0.96 -6.43 -20.77
N THR A 103 0.29 -6.78 -20.51
CA THR A 103 0.92 -6.63 -19.19
C THR A 103 1.70 -5.32 -19.13
N THR A 104 1.44 -4.55 -18.10
CA THR A 104 2.13 -3.28 -17.85
C THR A 104 2.74 -3.28 -16.45
N LEU A 105 3.97 -2.78 -16.34
CA LEU A 105 4.65 -2.53 -15.07
C LEU A 105 5.13 -1.09 -15.04
N VAL A 106 4.73 -0.35 -14.01
CA VAL A 106 5.29 0.95 -13.66
C VAL A 106 6.00 0.81 -12.31
N GLU A 107 7.18 1.38 -12.21
CA GLU A 107 7.92 1.47 -10.95
C GLU A 107 8.30 2.92 -10.66
N PHE A 108 7.87 3.43 -9.50
CA PHE A 108 8.40 4.64 -8.90
C PHE A 108 9.54 4.25 -7.96
N PHE A 109 10.71 4.76 -8.19
CA PHE A 109 11.90 4.33 -7.47
C PHE A 109 12.84 5.49 -7.09
N ASP A 110 13.74 5.19 -6.15
CA ASP A 110 14.82 6.07 -5.70
C ASP A 110 16.09 5.23 -5.52
N TYR A 111 17.21 5.68 -6.07
CA TYR A 111 18.49 4.94 -6.01
C TYR A 111 19.03 4.77 -4.59
N ASN A 112 18.68 5.65 -3.65
CA ASN A 112 19.07 5.57 -2.26
C ASN A 112 18.00 4.91 -1.36
N CYS A 113 16.92 4.37 -1.95
CA CYS A 113 15.92 3.65 -1.20
C CYS A 113 16.34 2.18 -0.99
N PRO A 114 16.53 1.71 0.26
CA PRO A 114 16.95 0.33 0.51
C PRO A 114 15.91 -0.70 0.05
N TYR A 115 14.63 -0.36 0.10
CA TYR A 115 13.54 -1.22 -0.36
C TYR A 115 13.46 -1.34 -1.89
N CYS A 116 13.85 -0.27 -2.63
CA CYS A 116 14.01 -0.35 -4.08
C CYS A 116 15.14 -1.32 -4.43
N ARG A 117 16.29 -1.18 -3.78
CA ARG A 117 17.44 -2.08 -3.98
C ARG A 117 17.07 -3.53 -3.65
N ALA A 118 16.34 -3.78 -2.55
CA ALA A 118 15.89 -5.11 -2.19
C ALA A 118 14.95 -5.73 -3.25
N SER A 119 14.24 -4.90 -4.02
CA SER A 119 13.31 -5.33 -5.07
C SER A 119 13.99 -5.66 -6.40
N ILE A 120 15.23 -5.19 -6.61
CA ILE A 120 15.93 -5.30 -7.89
C ILE A 120 16.01 -6.74 -8.43
N PRO A 121 16.31 -7.77 -7.62
CA PRO A 121 16.32 -9.14 -8.14
C PRO A 121 14.99 -9.57 -8.76
N ALA A 122 13.86 -9.15 -8.15
CA ALA A 122 12.52 -9.43 -8.66
C ALA A 122 12.22 -8.63 -9.94
N VAL A 123 12.51 -7.32 -9.93
CA VAL A 123 12.28 -6.42 -11.08
C VAL A 123 13.11 -6.86 -12.29
N LYS A 124 14.41 -7.10 -12.10
CA LYS A 124 15.30 -7.52 -13.18
C LYS A 124 14.88 -8.86 -13.76
N LYS A 125 14.53 -9.84 -12.91
CA LYS A 125 14.06 -11.15 -13.37
C LYS A 125 12.79 -11.02 -14.19
N PHE A 126 11.83 -10.24 -13.72
CA PHE A 126 10.57 -9.99 -14.43
C PHE A 126 10.81 -9.25 -15.74
N TYR A 127 11.65 -8.22 -15.75
CA TYR A 127 12.03 -7.49 -16.94
C TYR A 127 12.64 -8.43 -18.02
N GLU A 128 13.65 -9.22 -17.64
CA GLU A 128 14.32 -10.12 -18.60
C GLU A 128 13.37 -11.19 -19.16
N ALA A 129 12.42 -11.67 -18.35
CA ALA A 129 11.43 -12.64 -18.78
C ALA A 129 10.37 -12.04 -19.72
N HIS A 130 10.01 -10.77 -19.54
CA HIS A 130 8.85 -10.13 -20.17
C HIS A 130 9.15 -8.92 -21.04
N LYS A 131 10.42 -8.57 -21.30
CA LYS A 131 10.79 -7.39 -22.09
C LYS A 131 10.22 -7.35 -23.51
N ASN A 132 9.79 -8.50 -24.03
CA ASN A 132 9.22 -8.64 -25.37
C ASN A 132 7.68 -8.71 -25.38
N ASP A 133 7.01 -8.88 -24.24
CA ASP A 133 5.57 -9.07 -24.13
C ASP A 133 4.89 -8.20 -23.06
N ALA A 134 5.67 -7.52 -22.20
CA ALA A 134 5.17 -6.54 -21.26
C ALA A 134 5.74 -5.15 -21.55
N ARG A 135 4.99 -4.12 -21.17
CA ARG A 135 5.39 -2.72 -21.26
C ARG A 135 5.83 -2.21 -19.90
N PHE A 136 6.98 -1.56 -19.85
CA PHE A 136 7.61 -1.08 -18.62
C PHE A 136 7.73 0.43 -18.64
N ALA A 137 7.55 1.06 -17.47
CA ALA A 137 7.83 2.45 -17.20
C ALA A 137 8.64 2.56 -15.89
N PHE A 138 9.86 3.08 -15.97
CA PHE A 138 10.70 3.36 -14.82
C PHE A 138 10.69 4.86 -14.57
N ILE A 139 10.17 5.27 -13.39
CA ILE A 139 9.93 6.67 -13.03
C ILE A 139 10.86 7.05 -11.88
N GLU A 140 11.74 8.02 -12.14
CA GLU A 140 12.59 8.61 -11.12
C GLU A 140 11.74 9.38 -10.10
N PHE A 141 11.79 8.94 -8.85
CA PHE A 141 11.06 9.58 -7.75
C PHE A 141 12.00 9.81 -6.56
N PRO A 142 12.94 10.78 -6.68
CA PRO A 142 13.97 11.02 -5.67
C PRO A 142 13.38 11.68 -4.42
N ILE A 143 13.22 10.90 -3.35
CA ILE A 143 12.64 11.34 -2.07
C ILE A 143 13.59 11.13 -0.87
N LYS A 144 14.83 10.65 -1.10
CA LYS A 144 15.80 10.37 -0.06
C LYS A 144 16.92 11.43 0.03
N GLY A 145 16.64 12.66 -0.41
CA GLY A 145 17.54 13.80 -0.29
C GLY A 145 18.36 14.10 -1.54
N GLU A 146 19.34 14.99 -1.38
CA GLU A 146 20.09 15.58 -2.49
C GLU A 146 20.83 14.55 -3.35
N ASN A 147 21.50 13.57 -2.74
CA ASN A 147 22.16 12.50 -3.49
C ASN A 147 21.19 11.71 -4.37
N SER A 148 19.95 11.50 -3.94
CA SER A 148 18.92 10.85 -4.76
C SER A 148 18.52 11.72 -5.94
N THR A 149 18.40 13.03 -5.72
CA THR A 149 18.10 13.99 -6.79
C THR A 149 19.20 14.01 -7.83
N GLU A 150 20.46 14.04 -7.42
CA GLU A 150 21.60 14.00 -8.34
C GLU A 150 21.70 12.66 -9.08
N ALA A 151 21.44 11.54 -8.41
CA ALA A 151 21.37 10.23 -9.06
C ALA A 151 20.24 10.16 -10.11
N ALA A 152 19.06 10.69 -9.78
CA ALA A 152 17.93 10.77 -10.71
C ALA A 152 18.25 11.65 -11.92
N LYS A 153 18.87 12.82 -11.74
CA LYS A 153 19.32 13.68 -12.84
C LYS A 153 20.26 12.94 -13.78
N ALA A 154 21.23 12.23 -13.21
CA ALA A 154 22.19 11.45 -14.00
C ALA A 154 21.48 10.31 -14.76
N ALA A 155 20.53 9.65 -14.15
CA ALA A 155 19.79 8.56 -14.79
C ALA A 155 18.90 9.08 -15.93
N ILE A 156 18.21 10.21 -15.74
CA ILE A 156 17.43 10.85 -16.81
C ILE A 156 18.36 11.27 -17.96
N ALA A 157 19.53 11.88 -17.67
CA ALA A 157 20.51 12.22 -18.67
C ALA A 157 21.06 10.98 -19.40
N ALA A 158 21.27 9.87 -18.68
CA ALA A 158 21.74 8.61 -19.25
C ALA A 158 20.77 8.01 -20.28
N ARG A 159 19.47 8.34 -20.24
CA ARG A 159 18.47 7.91 -21.24
C ARG A 159 18.78 8.46 -22.64
N ARG A 160 19.62 9.51 -22.75
CA ARG A 160 20.15 10.02 -24.03
C ARG A 160 21.22 9.08 -24.61
N GLN A 161 21.58 8.02 -23.89
CA GLN A 161 22.41 6.91 -24.31
C GLN A 161 21.63 5.58 -24.14
N PRO A 162 20.53 5.40 -24.88
CA PRO A 162 19.45 4.47 -24.52
C PRO A 162 19.89 3.00 -24.47
N GLU A 163 20.87 2.61 -25.29
CA GLU A 163 21.40 1.23 -25.33
C GLU A 163 22.13 0.84 -24.03
N LYS A 164 22.55 1.83 -23.25
CA LYS A 164 23.34 1.64 -22.02
C LYS A 164 22.54 1.94 -20.75
N TYR A 165 21.42 2.62 -20.88
CA TYR A 165 20.63 3.10 -19.74
C TYR A 165 20.21 1.98 -18.79
N LEU A 166 19.59 0.92 -19.27
CA LEU A 166 19.08 -0.16 -18.39
C LEU A 166 20.22 -0.90 -17.67
N ALA A 167 21.34 -1.14 -18.36
CA ALA A 167 22.51 -1.73 -17.73
C ALA A 167 23.04 -0.85 -16.60
N PHE A 168 23.15 0.45 -16.85
CA PHE A 168 23.53 1.45 -15.87
C PHE A 168 22.51 1.52 -14.71
N HIS A 169 21.21 1.62 -15.02
CA HIS A 169 20.15 1.68 -14.03
C HIS A 169 20.22 0.48 -13.06
N PHE A 170 20.23 -0.75 -13.57
CA PHE A 170 20.32 -1.95 -12.73
C PHE A 170 21.64 -2.06 -11.98
N ALA A 171 22.75 -1.59 -12.56
CA ALA A 171 24.03 -1.56 -11.86
C ALA A 171 24.00 -0.57 -10.69
N LEU A 172 23.45 0.63 -10.90
CA LEU A 172 23.36 1.66 -9.87
C LEU A 172 22.40 1.25 -8.73
N MET A 173 21.29 0.61 -9.07
CA MET A 173 20.36 0.05 -8.07
C MET A 173 20.93 -1.13 -7.28
N ASN A 174 21.95 -1.80 -7.79
CA ASN A 174 22.62 -2.90 -7.11
C ASN A 174 23.80 -2.46 -6.22
N GLU A 175 24.08 -1.16 -6.14
CA GLU A 175 25.10 -0.64 -5.23
C GLU A 175 24.62 -0.73 -3.78
N HIS A 176 25.53 -1.09 -2.87
CA HIS A 176 25.21 -1.26 -1.45
C HIS A 176 25.49 0.01 -0.63
N GLU A 177 26.30 0.89 -1.14
CA GLU A 177 26.66 2.16 -0.50
C GLU A 177 25.67 3.26 -0.85
N LEU A 178 25.82 4.41 -0.19
CA LEU A 178 25.10 5.62 -0.56
C LEU A 178 25.49 6.01 -2.00
N VAL A 179 24.51 6.14 -2.85
CA VAL A 179 24.72 6.59 -4.24
C VAL A 179 24.99 8.09 -4.24
N THR A 180 26.28 8.43 -4.26
CA THR A 180 26.76 9.81 -4.39
C THR A 180 27.03 10.12 -5.86
N PRO A 181 27.22 11.41 -6.25
CA PRO A 181 27.59 11.77 -7.61
C PRO A 181 28.85 11.06 -8.11
N GLU A 182 29.86 10.86 -7.25
CA GLU A 182 31.11 10.17 -7.61
C GLU A 182 30.83 8.70 -7.97
N LEU A 183 30.02 8.01 -7.16
CA LEU A 183 29.64 6.63 -7.42
C LEU A 183 28.81 6.52 -8.71
N VAL A 184 27.88 7.44 -8.93
CA VAL A 184 27.10 7.53 -10.17
C VAL A 184 28.01 7.56 -11.41
N PHE A 185 29.01 8.43 -11.43
CA PHE A 185 29.92 8.52 -12.57
C PHE A 185 30.85 7.32 -12.71
N ALA A 186 31.26 6.71 -11.60
CA ALA A 186 32.04 5.47 -11.62
C ALA A 186 31.23 4.31 -12.24
N VAL A 187 29.97 4.14 -11.81
CA VAL A 187 29.07 3.13 -12.35
C VAL A 187 28.72 3.43 -13.81
N ALA A 188 28.49 4.68 -14.18
CA ALA A 188 28.25 5.09 -15.56
C ALA A 188 29.43 4.71 -16.48
N LYS A 189 30.66 5.02 -16.06
CA LYS A 189 31.89 4.65 -16.80
C LYS A 189 32.03 3.14 -16.95
N LYS A 190 31.80 2.38 -15.87
CA LYS A 190 31.87 0.91 -15.87
C LYS A 190 30.86 0.27 -16.83
N ASN A 191 29.70 0.91 -17.02
CA ASN A 191 28.65 0.47 -17.94
C ASN A 191 28.77 1.10 -19.33
N GLY A 192 29.90 1.73 -19.64
CA GLY A 192 30.25 2.20 -20.96
C GLY A 192 29.55 3.48 -21.41
N LEU A 193 28.95 4.25 -20.50
CA LEU A 193 28.41 5.57 -20.82
C LEU A 193 29.56 6.56 -21.07
N ASP A 194 29.32 7.50 -21.97
CA ASP A 194 30.14 8.69 -22.10
C ASP A 194 29.86 9.62 -20.92
N VAL A 195 30.77 9.63 -19.96
CA VAL A 195 30.62 10.40 -18.72
C VAL A 195 30.73 11.91 -18.99
N ALA A 196 31.51 12.37 -19.99
CA ALA A 196 31.59 13.78 -20.32
C ALA A 196 30.24 14.27 -20.87
N LYS A 197 29.66 13.50 -21.79
CA LYS A 197 28.33 13.76 -22.32
C LYS A 197 27.27 13.71 -21.19
N LEU A 198 27.34 12.72 -20.31
CA LEU A 198 26.42 12.57 -19.17
C LEU A 198 26.42 13.82 -18.29
N LYS A 199 27.60 14.32 -17.90
CA LYS A 199 27.76 15.55 -17.10
C LYS A 199 27.20 16.78 -17.80
N THR A 200 27.39 16.88 -19.11
CA THR A 200 26.82 17.99 -19.90
C THR A 200 25.29 17.90 -19.94
N ASP A 201 24.76 16.71 -20.22
CA ASP A 201 23.33 16.47 -20.34
C ASP A 201 22.58 16.69 -19.00
N MET A 202 23.21 16.41 -17.86
CA MET A 202 22.64 16.65 -16.53
C MET A 202 22.30 18.11 -16.24
N ASN A 203 22.95 19.06 -16.94
CA ASN A 203 22.71 20.48 -16.78
C ASN A 203 21.49 20.99 -17.60
N ASP A 204 20.85 20.12 -18.36
CA ASP A 204 19.64 20.51 -19.12
C ASP A 204 18.47 20.80 -18.15
N PRO A 205 17.88 22.00 -18.21
CA PRO A 205 16.73 22.36 -17.37
C PRO A 205 15.52 21.41 -17.52
N ALA A 206 15.40 20.73 -18.66
CA ALA A 206 14.34 19.76 -18.91
C ALA A 206 14.39 18.58 -17.92
N ILE A 207 15.56 18.23 -17.38
CA ILE A 207 15.72 17.16 -16.41
C ILE A 207 15.04 17.50 -15.07
N ASN A 208 15.21 18.73 -14.60
CA ASN A 208 14.50 19.19 -13.40
C ASN A 208 12.99 19.20 -13.63
N ALA A 209 12.55 19.65 -14.80
CA ALA A 209 11.12 19.64 -15.16
C ALA A 209 10.55 18.22 -15.22
N GLU A 210 11.34 17.22 -15.65
CA GLU A 210 10.93 15.82 -15.65
C GLU A 210 10.79 15.27 -14.22
N ILE A 211 11.72 15.59 -13.32
CA ILE A 211 11.63 15.20 -11.90
C ILE A 211 10.37 15.80 -11.26
N GLU A 212 10.12 17.09 -11.47
CA GLU A 212 8.91 17.76 -10.97
C GLU A 212 7.62 17.14 -11.55
N ALA A 213 7.61 16.81 -12.84
CA ALA A 213 6.49 16.13 -13.47
C ALA A 213 6.25 14.73 -12.89
N ALA A 214 7.33 14.00 -12.56
CA ALA A 214 7.23 12.71 -11.89
C ALA A 214 6.65 12.85 -10.46
N HIS A 215 7.07 13.86 -9.71
CA HIS A 215 6.49 14.16 -8.39
C HIS A 215 5.01 14.56 -8.49
N GLU A 216 4.63 15.36 -9.49
CA GLU A 216 3.24 15.72 -9.75
C GLU A 216 2.40 14.48 -10.10
N LEU A 217 2.93 13.60 -10.96
CA LEU A 217 2.27 12.35 -11.33
C LEU A 217 2.10 11.44 -10.11
N ALA A 218 3.12 11.31 -9.27
CA ALA A 218 3.08 10.55 -8.03
C ALA A 218 1.96 11.04 -7.11
N ARG A 219 1.86 12.37 -6.89
CA ARG A 219 0.78 12.97 -6.09
C ARG A 219 -0.61 12.67 -6.65
N LYS A 220 -0.80 12.79 -7.97
CA LYS A 220 -2.08 12.48 -8.63
C LYS A 220 -2.48 11.02 -8.49
N ALA A 221 -1.49 10.13 -8.53
CA ALA A 221 -1.68 8.68 -8.39
C ALA A 221 -1.76 8.18 -6.94
N GLY A 222 -1.59 9.07 -5.94
CA GLY A 222 -1.54 8.67 -4.54
C GLY A 222 -0.30 7.87 -4.18
N VAL A 223 0.82 8.09 -4.90
CA VAL A 223 2.12 7.49 -4.62
C VAL A 223 2.89 8.40 -3.68
N ASP A 224 3.21 7.90 -2.50
CA ASP A 224 3.84 8.63 -1.40
C ASP A 224 5.20 8.04 -0.95
N GLY A 225 5.63 6.96 -1.58
CA GLY A 225 6.87 6.27 -1.22
C GLY A 225 7.46 5.41 -2.32
N THR A 226 8.70 4.96 -2.08
CA THR A 226 9.45 4.09 -2.98
C THR A 226 9.88 2.78 -2.30
N PRO A 227 9.90 1.65 -3.02
CA PRO A 227 9.32 1.52 -4.35
C PRO A 227 7.80 1.50 -4.30
N THR A 228 7.16 1.98 -5.36
CA THR A 228 5.74 1.72 -5.61
C THR A 228 5.59 1.16 -7.01
N PHE A 229 4.94 0.00 -7.10
CA PHE A 229 4.67 -0.69 -8.37
C PHE A 229 3.22 -0.50 -8.77
N ILE A 230 2.96 -0.30 -10.07
CA ILE A 230 1.62 -0.35 -10.64
C ILE A 230 1.64 -1.41 -11.74
N ILE A 231 0.91 -2.51 -11.52
CA ILE A 231 0.87 -3.64 -12.43
C ILE A 231 -0.55 -3.80 -12.93
N ASN A 232 -0.76 -3.62 -14.22
CA ASN A 232 -2.10 -3.68 -14.83
C ASN A 232 -3.14 -2.79 -14.08
N GLY A 233 -2.70 -1.63 -13.57
CA GLY A 233 -3.52 -0.70 -12.81
C GLY A 233 -3.65 -1.00 -11.30
N LYS A 234 -3.18 -2.15 -10.83
CA LYS A 234 -3.15 -2.51 -9.41
C LYS A 234 -1.91 -1.92 -8.73
N VAL A 235 -2.10 -1.29 -7.58
CA VAL A 235 -1.02 -0.60 -6.85
C VAL A 235 -0.42 -1.51 -5.77
N ARG A 236 0.89 -1.61 -5.77
CA ARG A 236 1.64 -2.35 -4.75
C ARG A 236 2.78 -1.48 -4.19
N PRO A 237 2.60 -0.85 -3.04
CA PRO A 237 3.67 -0.12 -2.36
C PRO A 237 4.62 -1.09 -1.64
N GLY A 238 5.86 -0.64 -1.47
CA GLY A 238 6.90 -1.36 -0.73
C GLY A 238 7.64 -2.40 -1.54
N ALA A 239 8.65 -3.00 -0.90
CA ALA A 239 9.51 -3.99 -1.52
C ALA A 239 8.75 -5.24 -1.97
N ILE A 240 9.22 -5.86 -3.04
CA ILE A 240 8.68 -7.10 -3.60
C ILE A 240 9.74 -8.18 -3.70
N GLU A 241 9.29 -9.41 -3.48
CA GLU A 241 10.12 -10.61 -3.59
C GLU A 241 10.05 -11.22 -5.01
N PRO A 242 11.07 -12.01 -5.39
CA PRO A 242 11.05 -12.76 -6.63
C PRO A 242 9.79 -13.64 -6.77
N GLY A 243 9.14 -13.58 -7.93
CA GLY A 243 7.91 -14.31 -8.21
C GLY A 243 6.61 -13.57 -7.84
N MET A 244 6.69 -12.45 -7.12
CA MET A 244 5.51 -11.66 -6.79
C MET A 244 4.97 -10.90 -8.00
N LEU A 245 5.85 -10.34 -8.84
CA LEU A 245 5.44 -9.63 -10.06
C LEU A 245 4.68 -10.55 -11.03
N GLU A 246 5.11 -11.80 -11.17
CA GLU A 246 4.43 -12.79 -12.00
C GLU A 246 3.03 -13.13 -11.48
N LYS A 247 2.86 -13.19 -10.15
CA LYS A 247 1.54 -13.40 -9.53
C LYS A 247 0.62 -12.23 -9.78
N LEU A 248 1.12 -11.01 -9.60
CA LEU A 248 0.35 -9.78 -9.80
C LEU A 248 0.01 -9.54 -11.29
N ALA A 249 0.88 -9.93 -12.21
CA ALA A 249 0.64 -9.81 -13.65
C ALA A 249 -0.43 -10.76 -14.16
N LYS A 250 -0.61 -11.92 -13.51
CA LYS A 250 -1.62 -12.93 -13.89
C LYS A 250 -3.03 -12.64 -13.37
N GLY A 251 -3.17 -11.69 -12.44
CA GLY A 251 -4.46 -11.23 -11.98
C GLY A 251 -4.90 -11.59 -10.65
#